data_8bcb1021d8d08135fbf8c2438619ff00
#
_entry.id   8bcb1021d8d08135fbf8c2438619ff00
#
_cell.length_a   1.000
_cell.length_b   1.000
_cell.length_c   1.000
_cell.angle_alpha   90.00
_cell.angle_beta   90.00
_cell.angle_gamma   90.00
#
_symmetry.space_group_name_H-M   'P 1'
#
loop_
_entity.id
_entity.type
_entity.pdbx_description
1 polymer ?
#
loop_
_entity_poly.entity_id
_entity_poly.type
_entity_poly.pdbx_seq_one_letter_code
_entity_poly.pdbx_strand_id
1 'polypeptide(L)'
;TVSESIKKYILSLTAATRENERIRLGVSPRGSLALMRASQAYAAMESRDYVLPDDVKKTAVAVLSHRILARTLNTIHLTDTNEQLIEQLVDTVRAPIE
;
A
#
# COMPACT_ATOMS: atom_id res chain seq x y z
N THR A 1 -14.25 6.42 9.68
CA THR A 1 -13.64 5.77 10.85
C THR A 1 -12.67 4.68 10.41
N VAL A 2 -11.52 4.63 11.02
CA VAL A 2 -10.48 3.63 10.71
C VAL A 2 -10.24 2.82 11.98
N SER A 3 -10.50 1.52 11.89
CA SER A 3 -10.29 0.63 13.04
C SER A 3 -8.82 0.39 13.30
N GLU A 4 -8.48 -0.12 14.49
CA GLU A 4 -7.10 -0.47 14.81
C GLU A 4 -6.55 -1.54 13.89
N SER A 5 -7.36 -2.52 13.49
CA SER A 5 -6.91 -3.57 12.57
C SER A 5 -6.59 -3.01 11.19
N ILE A 6 -7.36 -2.04 10.73
CA ILE A 6 -7.08 -1.38 9.45
C ILE A 6 -5.80 -0.54 9.55
N LYS A 7 -5.60 0.18 10.65
CA LYS A 7 -4.37 0.93 10.86
C LYS A 7 -3.16 0.01 10.85
N LYS A 8 -3.25 -1.13 11.53
CA LYS A 8 -2.17 -2.13 11.53
C LYS A 8 -1.93 -2.68 10.14
N TYR A 9 -2.98 -2.91 9.37
CA TYR A 9 -2.83 -3.39 8.00
C TYR A 9 -2.09 -2.37 7.14
N ILE A 10 -2.46 -1.10 7.21
CA ILE A 10 -1.78 -0.04 6.48
C ILE A 10 -0.30 0.01 6.86
N LEU A 11 0.00 -0.06 8.16
CA LEU A 11 1.39 -0.06 8.63
C LEU A 11 2.15 -1.31 8.17
N SER A 12 1.48 -2.46 8.11
CA SER A 12 2.09 -3.68 7.60
C SER A 12 2.44 -3.57 6.13
N LEU A 13 1.55 -2.99 5.34
CA LEU A 13 1.82 -2.76 3.91
C LEU A 13 3.01 -1.82 3.72
N THR A 14 3.03 -0.71 4.43
CA THR A 14 4.14 0.25 4.28
C THR A 14 5.45 -0.30 4.83
N ALA A 15 5.41 -1.07 5.91
CA ALA A 15 6.60 -1.75 6.43
C ALA A 15 7.13 -2.76 5.41
N ALA A 16 6.24 -3.48 4.74
CA ALA A 16 6.64 -4.44 3.71
C ALA A 16 7.37 -3.76 2.56
N THR A 17 7.01 -2.51 2.22
CA THR A 17 7.76 -1.78 1.18
C THR A 17 9.19 -1.51 1.60
N ARG A 18 9.43 -1.29 2.89
CA ARG A 18 10.77 -1.03 3.41
C ARG A 18 11.62 -2.28 3.52
N GLU A 19 10.99 -3.44 3.59
CA GLU A 19 11.68 -4.73 3.73
C GLU A 19 11.83 -5.49 2.43
N ASN A 20 11.22 -5.02 1.35
CA ASN A 20 11.24 -5.71 0.07
C ASN A 20 12.57 -5.46 -0.64
N GLU A 21 13.21 -6.55 -1.08
CA GLU A 21 14.51 -6.48 -1.74
C GLU A 21 14.48 -5.73 -3.06
N ARG A 22 13.33 -5.68 -3.72
CA ARG A 22 13.17 -5.01 -5.01
C ARG A 22 12.90 -3.53 -4.86
N ILE A 23 12.71 -3.06 -3.64
CA ILE A 23 12.42 -1.66 -3.35
C ILE A 23 13.61 -1.07 -2.64
N ARG A 24 14.24 -0.07 -3.26
CA ARG A 24 15.38 0.60 -2.69
C ARG A 24 14.99 1.54 -1.57
N LEU A 25 13.89 2.24 -1.76
CA LEU A 25 13.37 3.18 -0.77
C LEU A 25 11.88 2.94 -0.61
N GLY A 26 11.48 2.57 0.58
CA GLY A 26 10.10 2.26 0.88
C GLY A 26 9.28 3.49 1.24
N VAL A 27 8.04 3.24 1.58
CA VAL A 27 7.07 4.29 1.88
C VAL A 27 7.38 4.94 3.22
N SER A 28 7.36 6.27 3.25
CA SER A 28 7.54 7.04 4.48
C SER A 28 6.25 7.06 5.31
N PRO A 29 6.32 7.53 6.58
CA PRO A 29 5.10 7.70 7.37
C PRO A 29 4.05 8.60 6.72
N ARG A 30 4.47 9.58 5.92
CA ARG A 30 3.53 10.40 5.16
C ARG A 30 2.74 9.57 4.16
N GLY A 31 3.39 8.56 3.58
CA GLY A 31 2.72 7.65 2.66
C GLY A 31 1.67 6.81 3.36
N SER A 32 1.95 6.37 4.59
CA SER A 32 0.97 5.65 5.39
C SER A 32 -0.27 6.51 5.65
N LEU A 33 -0.05 7.77 6.01
CA LEU A 33 -1.14 8.71 6.24
C LEU A 33 -1.94 8.97 4.96
N ALA A 34 -1.23 9.12 3.83
CA ALA A 34 -1.88 9.31 2.53
C ALA A 34 -2.76 8.12 2.17
N LEU A 35 -2.28 6.91 2.42
CA LEU A 35 -3.05 5.70 2.16
C LEU A 35 -4.29 5.63 3.04
N MET A 36 -4.16 5.98 4.32
CA MET A 36 -5.30 6.02 5.23
C MET A 36 -6.36 6.99 4.73
N ARG A 37 -5.95 8.19 4.34
CA ARG A 37 -6.88 9.21 3.84
C ARG A 37 -7.54 8.79 2.53
N ALA A 38 -6.79 8.19 1.62
CA ALA A 38 -7.34 7.70 0.37
C ALA A 38 -8.36 6.58 0.62
N SER A 39 -8.06 5.70 1.56
CA SER A 39 -8.98 4.62 1.93
C SER A 39 -10.27 5.16 2.52
N GLN A 40 -10.18 6.19 3.35
CA GLN A 40 -11.35 6.86 3.90
C GLN A 40 -12.20 7.52 2.79
N ALA A 41 -11.54 8.18 1.86
CA ALA A 41 -12.23 8.81 0.73
C ALA A 41 -12.94 7.77 -0.13
N TYR A 42 -12.28 6.64 -0.38
CA TYR A 42 -12.87 5.56 -1.16
C TYR A 42 -14.11 4.99 -0.45
N ALA A 43 -14.02 4.76 0.86
CA ALA A 43 -15.15 4.27 1.65
C ALA A 43 -16.31 5.25 1.59
N ALA A 44 -16.03 6.55 1.67
CA ALA A 44 -17.07 7.59 1.59
C ALA A 44 -17.76 7.58 0.22
N MET A 45 -17.00 7.36 -0.84
CA MET A 45 -17.59 7.23 -2.19
C MET A 45 -18.52 6.03 -2.29
N GLU A 46 -18.30 5.01 -1.48
CA GLU A 46 -19.15 3.83 -1.39
C GLU A 46 -20.23 3.99 -0.32
N SER A 47 -20.45 5.21 0.13
CA SER A 47 -21.47 5.56 1.13
C SER A 47 -21.28 4.88 2.48
N ARG A 48 -20.02 4.62 2.85
CA ARG A 48 -19.67 4.05 4.15
C ARG A 48 -18.90 5.07 4.97
N ASP A 49 -19.09 5.05 6.28
CA ASP A 49 -18.31 5.88 7.20
C ASP A 49 -17.20 5.10 7.90
N TYR A 50 -16.95 3.88 7.44
CA TYR A 50 -15.88 3.03 7.96
C TYR A 50 -15.08 2.44 6.81
N VAL A 51 -13.81 2.15 7.07
CA VAL A 51 -12.88 1.63 6.06
C VAL A 51 -12.82 0.11 6.15
N LEU A 52 -12.94 -0.54 5.00
CA LEU A 52 -12.75 -1.98 4.87
C LEU A 52 -11.35 -2.28 4.33
N PRO A 53 -10.81 -3.49 4.57
CA PRO A 53 -9.52 -3.88 3.97
C PRO A 53 -9.50 -3.71 2.45
N ASP A 54 -10.61 -3.98 1.77
CA ASP A 54 -10.68 -3.81 0.31
C ASP A 54 -10.50 -2.36 -0.11
N ASP A 55 -10.93 -1.40 0.70
CA ASP A 55 -10.71 0.01 0.40
C ASP A 55 -9.23 0.33 0.39
N VAL A 56 -8.49 -0.24 1.33
CA VAL A 56 -7.03 -0.11 1.39
C VAL A 56 -6.39 -0.75 0.17
N LYS A 57 -6.80 -1.96 -0.17
CA LYS A 57 -6.24 -2.67 -1.32
C LYS A 57 -6.46 -1.92 -2.62
N LYS A 58 -7.67 -1.37 -2.81
CA LYS A 58 -8.01 -0.68 -4.05
C LYS A 58 -7.28 0.64 -4.22
N THR A 59 -6.91 1.28 -3.13
CA THR A 59 -6.20 2.57 -3.19
C THR A 59 -4.68 2.42 -3.07
N ALA A 60 -4.21 1.29 -2.54
CA ALA A 60 -2.79 1.11 -2.24
C ALA A 60 -1.89 1.25 -3.48
N VAL A 61 -2.27 0.64 -4.60
CA VAL A 61 -1.44 0.69 -5.81
C VAL A 61 -1.28 2.14 -6.27
N ALA A 62 -2.39 2.87 -6.36
CA ALA A 62 -2.34 4.25 -6.83
C ALA A 62 -1.55 5.16 -5.89
N VAL A 63 -1.71 4.97 -4.57
CA VAL A 63 -1.08 5.85 -3.58
C VAL A 63 0.39 5.49 -3.39
N LEU A 64 0.69 4.21 -3.22
CA LEU A 64 2.04 3.80 -2.81
C LEU A 64 3.02 3.67 -3.96
N SER A 65 2.55 3.41 -5.18
CA SER A 65 3.45 3.21 -6.32
C SER A 65 4.28 4.46 -6.62
N HIS A 66 3.78 5.63 -6.29
CA HIS A 66 4.50 6.90 -6.49
C HIS A 66 5.37 7.29 -5.30
N ARG A 67 5.39 6.45 -4.26
CA ARG A 67 6.09 6.76 -3.00
C ARG A 67 7.20 5.77 -2.69
N ILE A 68 7.54 4.92 -3.64
CA ILE A 68 8.64 3.98 -3.51
C ILE A 68 9.64 4.23 -4.63
N LEU A 69 10.86 3.83 -4.38
CA LEU A 69 11.91 3.85 -5.38
C LEU A 69 12.35 2.40 -5.59
N ALA A 70 12.06 1.87 -6.76
CA ALA A 70 12.42 0.49 -7.09
C ALA A 70 13.93 0.37 -7.26
N ARG A 71 14.45 -0.77 -6.89
CA ARG A 71 15.86 -1.07 -7.08
C ARG A 71 16.10 -1.41 -8.54
N THR A 72 16.83 -0.53 -9.23
CA THR A 72 17.21 -0.80 -10.60
C THR A 72 18.52 -1.56 -10.58
N LEU A 73 18.48 -2.77 -11.08
CA LEU A 73 19.70 -3.52 -11.35
C LEU A 73 20.24 -3.04 -12.68
N ASN A 74 21.55 -3.14 -12.84
CA ASN A 74 22.21 -2.81 -14.10
C ASN A 74 21.84 -3.77 -15.20
N THR A 75 20.65 -4.27 -15.19
CA THR A 75 20.17 -5.18 -16.20
C THR A 75 19.13 -4.49 -17.01
N ILE A 76 19.16 -4.78 -18.26
CA ILE A 76 18.26 -4.29 -19.27
C ILE A 76 16.82 -4.71 -18.97
N HIS A 77 16.65 -5.64 -18.05
CA HIS A 77 15.35 -6.21 -17.77
C HIS A 77 14.77 -5.59 -16.51
N LEU A 78 13.94 -4.60 -16.71
CA LEU A 78 13.03 -4.15 -15.68
C LEU A 78 11.99 -5.21 -15.52
N THR A 79 12.08 -5.89 -14.43
CA THR A 79 11.16 -6.98 -14.18
C THR A 79 9.79 -6.45 -13.78
N ASP A 80 9.74 -5.46 -12.89
CA ASP A 80 8.46 -5.02 -12.36
C ASP A 80 8.38 -3.50 -12.28
N THR A 81 7.21 -2.96 -12.61
CA THR A 81 6.91 -1.55 -12.36
C THR A 81 6.63 -1.36 -10.87
N ASN A 82 6.61 -0.10 -10.43
CA ASN A 82 6.22 0.22 -9.06
C ASN A 82 4.82 -0.30 -8.75
N GLU A 83 3.91 -0.17 -9.68
CA GLU A 83 2.54 -0.67 -9.52
C GLU A 83 2.51 -2.17 -9.31
N GLN A 84 3.28 -2.91 -10.09
CA GLN A 84 3.37 -4.36 -9.94
C GLN A 84 3.97 -4.76 -8.60
N LEU A 85 5.00 -4.04 -8.14
CA LEU A 85 5.60 -4.31 -6.84
C LEU A 85 4.58 -4.12 -5.71
N ILE A 86 3.81 -3.04 -5.77
CA ILE A 86 2.78 -2.81 -4.75
C ILE A 86 1.67 -3.86 -4.84
N GLU A 87 1.24 -4.24 -6.04
CA GLU A 87 0.25 -5.30 -6.21
C GLU A 87 0.72 -6.60 -5.57
N GLN A 88 1.98 -6.96 -5.77
CA GLN A 88 2.55 -8.16 -5.16
C GLN A 88 2.53 -8.08 -3.64
N LEU A 89 2.86 -6.91 -3.09
CA LEU A 89 2.82 -6.72 -1.64
C LEU A 89 1.40 -6.81 -1.10
N VAL A 90 0.44 -6.23 -1.78
CA VAL A 90 -0.97 -6.32 -1.38
C VAL A 90 -1.43 -7.78 -1.36
N ASP A 91 -0.96 -8.57 -2.32
CA ASP A 91 -1.32 -9.99 -2.40
C ASP A 91 -0.66 -10.83 -1.29
N THR A 92 0.52 -10.42 -0.83
CA THR A 92 1.27 -11.20 0.16
C THR A 92 1.04 -10.77 1.59
N VAL A 93 0.78 -9.48 1.83
CA VAL A 93 0.52 -9.00 3.18
C VAL A 93 -0.90 -9.36 3.58
N ARG A 94 -1.02 -10.01 4.73
CA ARG A 94 -2.30 -10.52 5.19
C ARG A 94 -3.22 -9.39 5.64
N ALA A 95 -4.40 -9.33 5.02
CA ALA A 95 -5.42 -8.38 5.43
C ALA A 95 -6.17 -8.87 6.66
N PRO A 96 -6.66 -7.96 7.51
CA PRO A 96 -7.46 -8.38 8.65
C PRO A 96 -8.81 -8.94 8.20
N ILE A 97 -9.33 -9.85 9.01
CA ILE A 97 -10.67 -10.38 8.81
C ILE A 97 -11.62 -9.52 9.65
N GLU A 98 -12.52 -8.84 8.98
CA GLU A 98 -13.50 -7.99 9.66
C GLU A 98 -14.93 -8.31 9.26
#